data_88b03506dbcbcaa96d1228ea1e2eaf7d
#
_entry.id   88b03506dbcbcaa96d1228ea1e2eaf7d
#
_cell.length_a   1.000
_cell.length_b   1.000
_cell.length_c   1.000
_cell.angle_alpha   90.00
_cell.angle_beta   90.00
_cell.angle_gamma   90.00
#
_symmetry.space_group_name_H-M   'P 1'
#
loop_
_entity.id
_entity.type
_entity.pdbx_description
1 polymer ?
#
loop_
_entity_poly.entity_id
_entity_poly.type
_entity_poly.pdbx_seq_one_letter_code
_entity_poly.pdbx_strand_id
1 'polypeptide(L)'
;KKVTLEEFEAIYKKNADENKTSTPEELKDYLDLYIKFKLKVVEAEALGMDTLPAFVQELEGYRKQLAQPYLSDREVTEGLIKEAYERMKSDVNASHILVKVSQEAEPKDTLAAYNKILKIRKRIINGEDFEKVAAETSEDPSAVKNKGNLGYFTVFQMVYPFESAAYNTEVGKISMPVRTSFGYHILKVNDKRPARGTMKAAHIMIRVNKNDGEEEIQNKKQKIDEILNKIKEGGDFFSLARQYSEDKESAKRGGELPPFGSGRMVEEFENAAFALENDGDISAPVLTDFGWHIIKRIELKPIGDFEEVYPTLKSKVARDSRSNKSQEIVINNMKKENNFKEYPKALQDFYKLDLKKIKGKEWKAEDVKKLDKTLFGFYPTDGEKFEYNQKAFAKRLENHLKRNEPTDNFELKPYINKLYNTVVEEMTLRFKNLRLPKVNPEFRMLLQEYRDGILLFNITDEKVWGKAIKDSVGLEAFYQANKNKYMWDERVDVTIYKCTNDKVAKKVQKLIKAKAKKGYTDEDITKKINVKSQLDLTIENGIFTKEQNELVAMAKWEKGVTSKVTTENEVVLVEVNEVLPPQPKALDEIRGLVTSDYQNQLEKEWLEALKKKYPVKIHEDVLSKIK
;
A
#
# COMPACT_ATOMS: atom_id res chain seq x y z
N LYS A 1 2.41 -34.17 -19.10
CA LYS A 1 1.78 -32.85 -19.27
C LYS A 1 2.17 -32.30 -20.66
N LYS A 2 1.22 -31.71 -21.40
CA LYS A 2 1.50 -31.06 -22.69
C LYS A 2 1.62 -29.55 -22.44
N VAL A 3 2.59 -28.94 -23.10
CA VAL A 3 2.72 -27.48 -23.24
C VAL A 3 2.37 -27.14 -24.68
N THR A 4 1.49 -26.17 -24.89
CA THR A 4 1.12 -25.72 -26.22
C THR A 4 2.09 -24.67 -26.74
N LEU A 5 2.13 -24.46 -28.06
CA LEU A 5 2.89 -23.39 -28.67
C LEU A 5 2.48 -22.03 -28.12
N GLU A 6 1.17 -21.80 -27.99
CA GLU A 6 0.58 -20.56 -27.48
C GLU A 6 1.04 -20.26 -26.03
N GLU A 7 1.05 -21.29 -25.16
CA GLU A 7 1.53 -21.15 -23.78
C GLU A 7 3.01 -20.77 -23.72
N PHE A 8 3.85 -21.43 -24.49
CA PHE A 8 5.28 -21.16 -24.55
C PHE A 8 5.57 -19.77 -25.16
N GLU A 9 4.94 -19.45 -26.30
CA GLU A 9 5.14 -18.19 -27.02
C GLU A 9 4.71 -16.97 -26.18
N ALA A 10 3.60 -17.07 -25.44
CA ALA A 10 3.13 -16.00 -24.57
C ALA A 10 4.15 -15.66 -23.46
N ILE A 11 4.75 -16.69 -22.83
CA ILE A 11 5.77 -16.49 -21.80
C ILE A 11 7.10 -16.03 -22.42
N TYR A 12 7.48 -16.56 -23.57
CA TYR A 12 8.66 -16.15 -24.29
C TYR A 12 8.61 -14.67 -24.67
N LYS A 13 7.55 -14.23 -25.34
CA LYS A 13 7.36 -12.82 -25.75
C LYS A 13 7.32 -11.83 -24.57
N LYS A 14 6.78 -12.25 -23.44
CA LYS A 14 6.75 -11.43 -22.22
C LYS A 14 8.16 -11.16 -21.65
N ASN A 15 9.09 -12.09 -21.85
CA ASN A 15 10.45 -12.02 -21.31
C ASN A 15 11.50 -11.65 -22.37
N ALA A 16 11.12 -11.60 -23.65
CA ALA A 16 11.98 -11.14 -24.73
C ALA A 16 12.03 -9.61 -24.79
N ASP A 17 13.15 -9.07 -25.24
CA ASP A 17 13.27 -7.63 -25.50
C ASP A 17 12.44 -7.28 -26.74
N GLU A 18 11.44 -6.42 -26.57
CA GLU A 18 10.51 -6.00 -27.64
C GLU A 18 11.23 -5.38 -28.84
N ASN A 19 12.46 -4.90 -28.67
CA ASN A 19 13.26 -4.23 -29.71
C ASN A 19 14.27 -5.16 -30.40
N LYS A 20 14.31 -6.46 -30.04
CA LYS A 20 15.31 -7.40 -30.55
C LYS A 20 14.65 -8.60 -31.23
N THR A 21 15.02 -8.86 -32.49
CA THR A 21 14.65 -10.10 -33.19
C THR A 21 15.40 -11.27 -32.56
N SER A 22 14.67 -12.21 -32.00
CA SER A 22 15.24 -13.40 -31.35
C SER A 22 15.95 -14.32 -32.36
N THR A 23 17.13 -14.78 -32.01
CA THR A 23 17.85 -15.79 -32.81
C THR A 23 17.32 -17.19 -32.47
N PRO A 24 17.46 -18.16 -33.41
CA PRO A 24 17.13 -19.56 -33.13
C PRO A 24 17.89 -20.16 -31.95
N GLU A 25 19.07 -19.66 -31.65
CA GLU A 25 19.90 -20.09 -30.52
C GLU A 25 19.35 -19.58 -29.20
N GLU A 26 18.99 -18.29 -29.10
CA GLU A 26 18.33 -17.70 -27.95
C GLU A 26 16.98 -18.38 -27.63
N LEU A 27 16.23 -18.77 -28.69
CA LEU A 27 14.99 -19.52 -28.52
C LEU A 27 15.23 -20.92 -27.92
N LYS A 28 16.29 -21.59 -28.33
CA LYS A 28 16.70 -22.91 -27.81
C LYS A 28 17.12 -22.83 -26.35
N ASP A 29 17.94 -21.83 -26.01
CA ASP A 29 18.41 -21.61 -24.65
C ASP A 29 17.23 -21.32 -23.70
N TYR A 30 16.29 -20.49 -24.16
CA TYR A 30 15.09 -20.20 -23.41
C TYR A 30 14.18 -21.44 -23.26
N LEU A 31 14.08 -22.26 -24.30
CA LEU A 31 13.34 -23.52 -24.24
C LEU A 31 13.93 -24.48 -23.20
N ASP A 32 15.26 -24.61 -23.12
CA ASP A 32 15.91 -25.46 -22.10
C ASP A 32 15.62 -24.93 -20.69
N LEU A 33 15.67 -23.61 -20.50
CA LEU A 33 15.30 -22.99 -19.24
C LEU A 33 13.84 -23.27 -18.87
N TYR A 34 12.94 -23.13 -19.84
CA TYR A 34 11.52 -23.40 -19.66
C TYR A 34 11.24 -24.87 -19.36
N ILE A 35 11.92 -25.79 -19.99
CA ILE A 35 11.84 -27.23 -19.70
C ILE A 35 12.25 -27.51 -18.26
N LYS A 36 13.38 -26.96 -17.79
CA LYS A 36 13.85 -27.11 -16.40
C LYS A 36 12.80 -26.60 -15.42
N PHE A 37 12.20 -25.44 -15.69
CA PHE A 37 11.11 -24.88 -14.91
C PHE A 37 9.90 -25.84 -14.86
N LYS A 38 9.42 -26.30 -16.03
CA LYS A 38 8.25 -27.19 -16.10
C LYS A 38 8.49 -28.56 -15.45
N LEU A 39 9.69 -29.09 -15.51
CA LEU A 39 10.04 -30.36 -14.83
C LEU A 39 9.90 -30.23 -13.31
N LYS A 40 10.35 -29.11 -12.72
CA LYS A 40 10.19 -28.82 -11.30
C LYS A 40 8.71 -28.69 -10.91
N VAL A 41 7.91 -27.97 -11.72
CA VAL A 41 6.47 -27.84 -11.50
C VAL A 41 5.74 -29.17 -11.56
N VAL A 42 6.07 -30.04 -12.52
CA VAL A 42 5.49 -31.38 -12.63
C VAL A 42 5.83 -32.24 -11.41
N GLU A 43 7.06 -32.13 -10.91
CA GLU A 43 7.45 -32.83 -9.68
C GLU A 43 6.66 -32.33 -8.46
N ALA A 44 6.46 -31.01 -8.32
CA ALA A 44 5.67 -30.42 -7.26
C ALA A 44 4.22 -30.92 -7.29
N GLU A 45 3.61 -30.98 -8.49
CA GLU A 45 2.27 -31.56 -8.70
C GLU A 45 2.22 -33.05 -8.32
N ALA A 46 3.23 -33.83 -8.73
CA ALA A 46 3.32 -35.25 -8.41
C ALA A 46 3.47 -35.52 -6.91
N LEU A 47 4.04 -34.58 -6.16
CA LEU A 47 4.14 -34.61 -4.70
C LEU A 47 2.88 -34.06 -4.00
N GLY A 48 1.85 -33.62 -4.75
CA GLY A 48 0.61 -33.08 -4.20
C GLY A 48 0.74 -31.70 -3.57
N MET A 49 1.82 -30.94 -3.87
CA MET A 49 2.06 -29.63 -3.27
C MET A 49 0.98 -28.62 -3.65
N ASP A 50 0.32 -28.79 -4.79
CA ASP A 50 -0.78 -27.96 -5.27
C ASP A 50 -2.12 -28.19 -4.52
N THR A 51 -2.19 -29.21 -3.67
CA THR A 51 -3.36 -29.52 -2.84
C THR A 51 -3.20 -29.08 -1.37
N LEU A 52 -2.02 -28.60 -1.00
CA LEU A 52 -1.74 -28.15 0.36
C LEU A 52 -2.58 -26.91 0.72
N PRO A 53 -3.18 -26.84 1.93
CA PRO A 53 -4.01 -25.71 2.33
C PRO A 53 -3.31 -24.35 2.20
N ALA A 54 -2.02 -24.26 2.52
CA ALA A 54 -1.24 -23.03 2.39
C ALA A 54 -1.14 -22.57 0.93
N PHE A 55 -0.83 -23.48 0.01
CA PHE A 55 -0.78 -23.22 -1.43
C PHE A 55 -2.12 -22.74 -1.97
N VAL A 56 -3.21 -23.45 -1.61
CA VAL A 56 -4.57 -23.10 -2.06
C VAL A 56 -4.95 -21.71 -1.57
N GLN A 57 -4.65 -21.38 -0.33
CA GLN A 57 -4.94 -20.07 0.25
C GLN A 57 -4.13 -18.95 -0.42
N GLU A 58 -2.85 -19.19 -0.68
CA GLU A 58 -1.96 -18.24 -1.34
C GLU A 58 -2.42 -17.97 -2.78
N LEU A 59 -2.67 -19.02 -3.57
CA LEU A 59 -3.16 -18.91 -4.95
C LEU A 59 -4.51 -18.20 -5.03
N GLU A 60 -5.44 -18.47 -4.11
CA GLU A 60 -6.72 -17.76 -4.02
C GLU A 60 -6.53 -16.27 -3.66
N GLY A 61 -5.52 -15.93 -2.88
CA GLY A 61 -5.12 -14.55 -2.61
C GLY A 61 -4.71 -13.82 -3.89
N TYR A 62 -3.79 -14.39 -4.65
CA TYR A 62 -3.35 -13.85 -5.95
C TYR A 62 -4.50 -13.78 -6.97
N ARG A 63 -5.30 -14.85 -7.05
CA ARG A 63 -6.46 -14.88 -7.93
C ARG A 63 -7.41 -13.71 -7.69
N LYS A 64 -7.70 -13.40 -6.42
CA LYS A 64 -8.56 -12.27 -6.05
C LYS A 64 -7.97 -10.93 -6.52
N GLN A 65 -6.67 -10.74 -6.35
CA GLN A 65 -5.98 -9.53 -6.80
C GLN A 65 -6.00 -9.40 -8.33
N LEU A 66 -5.66 -10.47 -9.04
CA LEU A 66 -5.66 -10.51 -10.50
C LEU A 66 -7.05 -10.31 -11.12
N ALA A 67 -8.11 -10.73 -10.41
CA ALA A 67 -9.47 -10.60 -10.88
C ALA A 67 -10.03 -9.18 -10.77
N GLN A 68 -9.47 -8.31 -9.90
CA GLN A 68 -10.02 -6.97 -9.63
C GLN A 68 -10.27 -6.13 -10.90
N PRO A 69 -9.32 -6.03 -11.86
CA PRO A 69 -9.55 -5.27 -13.09
C PRO A 69 -10.71 -5.79 -13.95
N TYR A 70 -11.05 -7.07 -13.82
CA TYR A 70 -12.12 -7.70 -14.59
C TYR A 70 -13.49 -7.61 -13.89
N LEU A 71 -13.54 -7.23 -12.62
CA LEU A 71 -14.77 -7.09 -11.82
C LEU A 71 -15.35 -5.67 -11.87
N SER A 72 -14.72 -4.76 -12.61
CA SER A 72 -15.20 -3.42 -12.91
C SER A 72 -15.17 -3.18 -14.42
N ASP A 73 -16.02 -2.28 -14.90
CA ASP A 73 -15.99 -1.85 -16.28
C ASP A 73 -14.89 -0.80 -16.48
N ARG A 74 -13.95 -1.07 -17.39
CA ARG A 74 -12.78 -0.22 -17.58
C ARG A 74 -13.16 1.14 -18.16
N GLU A 75 -14.03 1.19 -19.16
CA GLU A 75 -14.41 2.45 -19.82
C GLU A 75 -15.16 3.35 -18.85
N VAL A 76 -16.09 2.78 -18.08
CA VAL A 76 -16.83 3.51 -17.04
C VAL A 76 -15.89 3.99 -15.95
N THR A 77 -14.92 3.18 -15.53
CA THR A 77 -13.94 3.57 -14.51
C THR A 77 -13.06 4.73 -14.99
N GLU A 78 -12.55 4.66 -16.23
CA GLU A 78 -11.77 5.75 -16.83
C GLU A 78 -12.62 7.02 -17.00
N GLY A 79 -13.89 6.88 -17.37
CA GLY A 79 -14.86 7.98 -17.41
C GLY A 79 -15.03 8.66 -16.06
N LEU A 80 -15.16 7.88 -14.97
CA LEU A 80 -15.28 8.39 -13.61
C LEU A 80 -13.99 9.07 -13.11
N ILE A 81 -12.82 8.60 -13.54
CA ILE A 81 -11.54 9.24 -13.22
C ILE A 81 -11.44 10.60 -13.92
N LYS A 82 -11.79 10.67 -15.22
CA LYS A 82 -11.82 11.93 -15.97
C LYS A 82 -12.84 12.91 -15.39
N GLU A 83 -14.04 12.44 -15.05
CA GLU A 83 -15.07 13.24 -14.38
C GLU A 83 -14.55 13.82 -13.06
N ALA A 84 -13.87 12.99 -12.25
CA ALA A 84 -13.29 13.44 -10.99
C ALA A 84 -12.20 14.49 -11.19
N TYR A 85 -11.39 14.38 -12.23
CA TYR A 85 -10.39 15.38 -12.61
C TYR A 85 -11.04 16.72 -13.00
N GLU A 86 -12.05 16.68 -13.85
CA GLU A 86 -12.75 17.91 -14.24
C GLU A 86 -13.41 18.60 -13.04
N ARG A 87 -14.02 17.82 -12.14
CA ARG A 87 -14.59 18.36 -10.89
C ARG A 87 -13.52 18.91 -9.94
N MET A 88 -12.33 18.31 -9.94
CA MET A 88 -11.20 18.75 -9.10
C MET A 88 -10.75 20.18 -9.43
N LYS A 89 -11.01 20.65 -10.65
CA LYS A 89 -10.63 22.00 -11.11
C LYS A 89 -11.51 23.13 -10.56
N SER A 90 -12.62 22.79 -9.87
CA SER A 90 -13.54 23.80 -9.32
C SER A 90 -14.07 23.39 -7.95
N ASP A 91 -14.28 24.40 -7.09
CA ASP A 91 -14.98 24.28 -5.82
C ASP A 91 -16.44 24.71 -6.00
N VAL A 92 -17.36 24.02 -5.32
CA VAL A 92 -18.79 24.33 -5.32
C VAL A 92 -19.22 24.74 -3.91
N ASN A 93 -19.89 25.87 -3.80
CA ASN A 93 -20.59 26.28 -2.58
C ASN A 93 -22.07 25.93 -2.72
N ALA A 94 -22.60 25.17 -1.80
CA ALA A 94 -24.01 24.79 -1.84
C ALA A 94 -24.67 24.75 -0.47
N SER A 95 -25.97 24.97 -0.49
CA SER A 95 -26.86 24.71 0.66
C SER A 95 -27.79 23.54 0.34
N HIS A 96 -28.18 22.76 1.36
CA HIS A 96 -29.06 21.61 1.16
C HIS A 96 -30.18 21.50 2.20
N ILE A 97 -31.20 20.73 1.84
CA ILE A 97 -32.27 20.26 2.73
C ILE A 97 -32.35 18.75 2.59
N LEU A 98 -32.40 18.04 3.71
CA LEU A 98 -32.51 16.58 3.79
C LEU A 98 -33.89 16.18 4.32
N VAL A 99 -34.52 15.20 3.67
CA VAL A 99 -35.59 14.37 4.23
C VAL A 99 -35.05 12.96 4.38
N LYS A 100 -34.91 12.51 5.63
CA LYS A 100 -34.35 11.19 5.94
C LYS A 100 -35.26 10.08 5.45
N VAL A 101 -34.69 9.10 4.85
CA VAL A 101 -35.33 7.81 4.57
C VAL A 101 -34.26 6.75 4.42
N SER A 102 -34.44 5.63 5.11
CA SER A 102 -33.48 4.52 5.04
C SER A 102 -33.32 4.03 3.60
N GLN A 103 -32.11 3.57 3.26
CA GLN A 103 -31.83 2.98 1.95
C GLN A 103 -32.70 1.73 1.72
N GLU A 104 -33.07 1.05 2.79
CA GLU A 104 -33.87 -0.16 2.83
C GLU A 104 -35.37 0.08 3.09
N ALA A 105 -35.80 1.33 3.15
CA ALA A 105 -37.19 1.68 3.40
C ALA A 105 -38.14 1.07 2.36
N GLU A 106 -39.36 0.72 2.77
CA GLU A 106 -40.35 0.22 1.85
C GLU A 106 -40.70 1.25 0.75
N PRO A 107 -41.16 0.82 -0.43
CA PRO A 107 -41.51 1.73 -1.53
C PRO A 107 -42.47 2.84 -1.14
N LYS A 108 -43.43 2.57 -0.23
CA LYS A 108 -44.39 3.55 0.27
C LYS A 108 -43.73 4.68 1.07
N ASP A 109 -42.71 4.32 1.90
CA ASP A 109 -42.02 5.29 2.77
C ASP A 109 -41.01 6.11 1.93
N THR A 110 -40.36 5.46 0.99
CA THR A 110 -39.51 6.11 -0.02
C THR A 110 -40.32 7.13 -0.83
N LEU A 111 -41.54 6.75 -1.29
CA LEU A 111 -42.43 7.64 -2.02
C LEU A 111 -42.94 8.79 -1.13
N ALA A 112 -43.25 8.53 0.14
CA ALA A 112 -43.65 9.55 1.08
C ALA A 112 -42.54 10.59 1.29
N ALA A 113 -41.30 10.15 1.51
CA ALA A 113 -40.15 11.04 1.64
C ALA A 113 -39.86 11.84 0.35
N TYR A 114 -39.98 11.21 -0.81
CA TYR A 114 -39.84 11.88 -2.11
C TYR A 114 -40.92 12.95 -2.30
N ASN A 115 -42.16 12.67 -2.00
CA ASN A 115 -43.24 13.65 -2.06
C ASN A 115 -43.08 14.79 -1.04
N LYS A 116 -42.53 14.50 0.14
CA LYS A 116 -42.22 15.50 1.15
C LYS A 116 -41.16 16.49 0.64
N ILE A 117 -40.02 15.99 0.12
CA ILE A 117 -38.97 16.85 -0.38
C ILE A 117 -39.41 17.65 -1.62
N LEU A 118 -40.28 17.11 -2.48
CA LEU A 118 -40.86 17.85 -3.60
C LEU A 118 -41.77 19.01 -3.12
N LYS A 119 -42.55 18.84 -2.06
CA LYS A 119 -43.34 19.92 -1.47
C LYS A 119 -42.46 21.03 -0.91
N ILE A 120 -41.37 20.66 -0.24
CA ILE A 120 -40.39 21.62 0.29
C ILE A 120 -39.73 22.38 -0.88
N ARG A 121 -39.29 21.66 -1.94
CA ARG A 121 -38.74 22.28 -3.15
C ARG A 121 -39.71 23.30 -3.76
N LYS A 122 -40.99 22.96 -3.85
CA LYS A 122 -42.03 23.86 -4.41
C LYS A 122 -42.18 25.15 -3.60
N ARG A 123 -42.09 25.12 -2.26
CA ARG A 123 -42.09 26.32 -1.41
C ARG A 123 -40.99 27.29 -1.82
N ILE A 124 -39.76 26.77 -2.00
CA ILE A 124 -38.59 27.59 -2.34
C ILE A 124 -38.70 28.16 -3.77
N ILE A 125 -39.16 27.35 -4.74
CA ILE A 125 -39.36 27.82 -6.12
C ILE A 125 -40.43 28.90 -6.20
N ASN A 126 -41.44 28.85 -5.30
CA ASN A 126 -42.47 29.85 -5.20
C ASN A 126 -42.01 31.14 -4.46
N GLY A 127 -40.72 31.22 -4.07
CA GLY A 127 -40.11 32.46 -3.54
C GLY A 127 -39.88 32.47 -2.01
N GLU A 128 -40.16 31.36 -1.29
CA GLU A 128 -39.74 31.27 0.11
C GLU A 128 -38.21 31.22 0.22
N ASP A 129 -37.67 31.88 1.24
CA ASP A 129 -36.23 31.88 1.49
C ASP A 129 -35.68 30.49 1.82
N PHE A 130 -34.60 30.12 1.14
CA PHE A 130 -34.01 28.78 1.28
C PHE A 130 -33.52 28.50 2.71
N GLU A 131 -32.84 29.44 3.37
CA GLU A 131 -32.26 29.27 4.68
C GLU A 131 -33.36 29.10 5.74
N LYS A 132 -34.45 29.88 5.62
CA LYS A 132 -35.61 29.76 6.48
C LYS A 132 -36.27 28.38 6.34
N VAL A 133 -36.53 27.94 5.09
CA VAL A 133 -37.12 26.64 4.81
C VAL A 133 -36.20 25.50 5.27
N ALA A 134 -34.88 25.64 5.11
CA ALA A 134 -33.92 24.65 5.59
C ALA A 134 -33.93 24.52 7.12
N ALA A 135 -33.89 25.64 7.83
CA ALA A 135 -33.96 25.63 9.30
C ALA A 135 -35.27 25.02 9.85
N GLU A 136 -36.38 25.21 9.14
CA GLU A 136 -37.71 24.69 9.54
C GLU A 136 -37.91 23.23 9.18
N THR A 137 -37.36 22.75 8.05
CA THR A 137 -37.82 21.47 7.46
C THR A 137 -36.74 20.43 7.24
N SER A 138 -35.46 20.83 7.26
CA SER A 138 -34.37 19.89 7.08
C SER A 138 -34.25 18.94 8.27
N GLU A 139 -34.09 17.66 7.94
CA GLU A 139 -33.82 16.62 8.94
C GLU A 139 -32.32 16.38 9.14
N ASP A 140 -31.48 17.22 8.53
CA ASP A 140 -30.07 17.31 8.87
C ASP A 140 -29.88 18.07 10.18
N PRO A 141 -29.28 17.47 11.23
CA PRO A 141 -29.12 18.15 12.52
C PRO A 141 -28.33 19.46 12.45
N SER A 142 -27.44 19.61 11.46
CA SER A 142 -26.64 20.82 11.29
C SER A 142 -27.47 22.01 10.78
N ALA A 143 -28.60 21.77 10.12
CA ALA A 143 -29.40 22.80 9.47
C ALA A 143 -29.98 23.85 10.45
N VAL A 144 -30.15 23.49 11.72
CA VAL A 144 -30.57 24.43 12.78
C VAL A 144 -29.53 25.54 12.97
N LYS A 145 -28.22 25.19 12.84
CA LYS A 145 -27.12 26.15 13.05
C LYS A 145 -26.72 26.82 11.73
N ASN A 146 -26.49 26.03 10.68
CA ASN A 146 -25.93 26.49 9.41
C ASN A 146 -27.00 26.83 8.35
N LYS A 147 -28.29 26.67 8.67
CA LYS A 147 -29.43 26.92 7.77
C LYS A 147 -29.29 26.19 6.43
N GLY A 148 -28.66 25.02 6.48
CA GLY A 148 -28.38 24.17 5.33
C GLY A 148 -27.11 24.53 4.53
N ASN A 149 -26.39 25.59 4.86
CA ASN A 149 -25.18 25.97 4.18
C ASN A 149 -24.03 25.02 4.50
N LEU A 150 -23.40 24.46 3.46
CA LEU A 150 -22.27 23.53 3.57
C LEU A 150 -20.91 24.20 3.29
N GLY A 151 -20.93 25.47 2.86
CA GLY A 151 -19.73 26.15 2.40
C GLY A 151 -19.20 25.58 1.07
N TYR A 152 -17.93 25.87 0.78
CA TYR A 152 -17.24 25.33 -0.40
C TYR A 152 -16.74 23.91 -0.14
N PHE A 153 -16.91 23.05 -1.12
CA PHE A 153 -16.36 21.70 -1.15
C PHE A 153 -15.89 21.35 -2.56
N THR A 154 -15.03 20.34 -2.63
CA THR A 154 -14.51 19.81 -3.89
C THR A 154 -14.86 18.32 -4.03
N VAL A 155 -14.41 17.71 -5.13
CA VAL A 155 -14.59 16.29 -5.44
C VAL A 155 -14.15 15.37 -4.27
N PHE A 156 -14.86 14.28 -4.06
CA PHE A 156 -14.66 13.28 -2.98
C PHE A 156 -14.95 13.76 -1.54
N GLN A 157 -15.52 14.93 -1.36
CA GLN A 157 -15.90 15.40 -0.02
C GLN A 157 -17.36 15.10 0.32
N MET A 158 -18.19 14.92 -0.71
CA MET A 158 -19.60 14.54 -0.57
C MET A 158 -19.85 13.16 -1.18
N VAL A 159 -20.93 12.49 -0.74
CA VAL A 159 -21.35 11.24 -1.38
C VAL A 159 -21.66 11.49 -2.86
N TYR A 160 -21.25 10.57 -3.72
CA TYR A 160 -21.22 10.78 -5.17
C TYR A 160 -22.54 11.25 -5.81
N PRO A 161 -23.73 10.75 -5.44
CA PRO A 161 -24.98 11.29 -6.00
C PRO A 161 -25.20 12.77 -5.64
N PHE A 162 -24.86 13.17 -4.41
CA PHE A 162 -24.95 14.56 -3.97
C PHE A 162 -23.93 15.45 -4.69
N GLU A 163 -22.68 15.00 -4.74
CA GLU A 163 -21.61 15.67 -5.48
C GLU A 163 -22.00 15.89 -6.94
N SER A 164 -22.51 14.84 -7.61
CA SER A 164 -22.94 14.92 -8.99
C SER A 164 -24.06 15.95 -9.21
N ALA A 165 -25.02 16.03 -8.29
CA ALA A 165 -26.07 17.03 -8.36
C ALA A 165 -25.53 18.45 -8.16
N ALA A 166 -24.58 18.65 -7.24
CA ALA A 166 -23.97 19.95 -7.00
C ALA A 166 -23.18 20.46 -8.22
N TYR A 167 -22.36 19.59 -8.83
CA TYR A 167 -21.58 19.98 -10.01
C TYR A 167 -22.46 20.20 -11.26
N ASN A 168 -23.58 19.48 -11.40
CA ASN A 168 -24.48 19.57 -12.56
C ASN A 168 -25.59 20.62 -12.41
N THR A 169 -25.78 21.22 -11.22
CA THR A 169 -26.77 22.28 -11.01
C THR A 169 -26.10 23.64 -11.26
N GLU A 170 -26.75 24.51 -11.99
CA GLU A 170 -26.28 25.88 -12.25
C GLU A 170 -26.29 26.72 -10.97
N VAL A 171 -25.40 27.73 -10.91
CA VAL A 171 -25.37 28.70 -9.81
C VAL A 171 -26.71 29.41 -9.68
N GLY A 172 -27.21 29.56 -8.46
CA GLY A 172 -28.51 30.14 -8.11
C GLY A 172 -29.70 29.21 -8.31
N LYS A 173 -29.52 28.01 -8.90
CA LYS A 173 -30.61 27.05 -9.14
C LYS A 173 -30.72 26.01 -8.04
N ILE A 174 -31.91 25.38 -7.97
CA ILE A 174 -32.24 24.31 -7.03
C ILE A 174 -32.36 23.01 -7.78
N SER A 175 -31.63 21.99 -7.33
CA SER A 175 -31.65 20.65 -7.94
C SER A 175 -33.04 20.00 -7.88
N MET A 176 -33.24 18.97 -8.70
CA MET A 176 -34.27 17.97 -8.45
C MET A 176 -33.90 17.15 -7.20
N PRO A 177 -34.86 16.44 -6.57
CA PRO A 177 -34.54 15.56 -5.45
C PRO A 177 -33.48 14.52 -5.81
N VAL A 178 -32.47 14.44 -4.97
CA VAL A 178 -31.32 13.53 -5.13
C VAL A 178 -31.36 12.46 -4.05
N ARG A 179 -31.35 11.19 -4.44
CA ARG A 179 -31.33 10.06 -3.51
C ARG A 179 -29.90 9.74 -3.10
N THR A 180 -29.66 9.66 -1.80
CA THR A 180 -28.42 9.17 -1.20
C THR A 180 -28.71 8.10 -0.16
N SER A 181 -27.69 7.55 0.49
CA SER A 181 -27.84 6.62 1.63
C SER A 181 -28.55 7.28 2.84
N PHE A 182 -28.54 8.61 2.94
CA PHE A 182 -29.15 9.34 4.06
C PHE A 182 -30.64 9.66 3.83
N GLY A 183 -31.06 9.77 2.58
CA GLY A 183 -32.42 10.18 2.25
C GLY A 183 -32.51 10.89 0.91
N TYR A 184 -33.53 11.75 0.79
CA TYR A 184 -33.66 12.65 -0.35
C TYR A 184 -33.15 14.05 -0.01
N HIS A 185 -32.33 14.58 -0.88
CA HIS A 185 -31.81 15.94 -0.77
C HIS A 185 -32.35 16.81 -1.91
N ILE A 186 -32.53 18.09 -1.63
CA ILE A 186 -32.49 19.16 -2.62
C ILE A 186 -31.33 20.07 -2.24
N LEU A 187 -30.65 20.60 -3.21
CA LEU A 187 -29.53 21.51 -3.01
C LEU A 187 -29.69 22.76 -3.88
N LYS A 188 -29.25 23.89 -3.33
CA LYS A 188 -29.08 25.16 -4.04
C LYS A 188 -27.59 25.40 -4.22
N VAL A 189 -27.14 25.59 -5.44
CA VAL A 189 -25.75 25.97 -5.69
C VAL A 189 -25.65 27.47 -5.52
N ASN A 190 -24.88 27.91 -4.52
CA ASN A 190 -24.71 29.31 -4.19
C ASN A 190 -23.64 29.95 -5.07
N ASP A 191 -22.53 29.24 -5.29
CA ASP A 191 -21.41 29.72 -6.10
C ASP A 191 -20.56 28.55 -6.65
N LYS A 192 -19.79 28.84 -7.71
CA LYS A 192 -18.73 27.97 -8.24
C LYS A 192 -17.51 28.81 -8.55
N ARG A 193 -16.34 28.39 -8.09
CA ARG A 193 -15.07 29.07 -8.34
C ARG A 193 -14.01 28.10 -8.83
N PRO A 194 -12.94 28.57 -9.51
CA PRO A 194 -11.75 27.76 -9.74
C PRO A 194 -11.20 27.22 -8.42
N ALA A 195 -10.78 25.97 -8.40
CA ALA A 195 -10.21 25.37 -7.21
C ALA A 195 -8.86 26.01 -6.86
N ARG A 196 -8.65 26.25 -5.57
CA ARG A 196 -7.48 26.99 -5.07
C ARG A 196 -6.23 26.15 -4.91
N GLY A 197 -6.32 24.82 -5.13
CA GLY A 197 -5.21 23.89 -4.94
C GLY A 197 -5.09 23.38 -3.50
N THR A 198 -3.88 23.00 -3.11
CA THR A 198 -3.57 22.47 -1.76
C THR A 198 -2.56 23.37 -1.07
N MET A 199 -2.96 23.92 0.08
CA MET A 199 -2.16 24.78 0.92
C MET A 199 -1.41 23.97 1.98
N LYS A 200 -0.10 24.18 2.09
CA LYS A 200 0.69 23.82 3.26
C LYS A 200 0.95 25.10 4.06
N ALA A 201 0.50 25.14 5.30
CA ALA A 201 0.64 26.32 6.16
C ALA A 201 1.07 25.95 7.59
N ALA A 202 1.58 26.94 8.30
CA ALA A 202 1.76 26.88 9.75
C ALA A 202 0.93 27.98 10.41
N HIS A 203 0.52 27.78 11.66
CA HIS A 203 -0.20 28.79 12.40
C HIS A 203 0.29 28.95 13.86
N ILE A 204 0.03 30.12 14.41
CA ILE A 204 0.09 30.38 15.85
C ILE A 204 -1.33 30.72 16.29
N MET A 205 -1.83 30.04 17.31
CA MET A 205 -3.19 30.22 17.81
C MET A 205 -3.20 30.67 19.26
N ILE A 206 -3.99 31.68 19.58
CA ILE A 206 -4.39 32.06 20.94
C ILE A 206 -5.88 31.75 21.08
N ARG A 207 -6.19 30.81 21.94
CA ARG A 207 -7.55 30.24 22.08
C ARG A 207 -8.53 31.28 22.62
N VAL A 208 -9.71 31.36 22.00
CA VAL A 208 -10.88 32.08 22.52
C VAL A 208 -11.94 31.06 22.88
N ASN A 209 -12.49 31.15 24.09
CA ASN A 209 -13.54 30.25 24.54
C ASN A 209 -14.91 30.90 24.29
N LYS A 210 -15.96 30.08 24.12
CA LYS A 210 -17.33 30.56 23.87
C LYS A 210 -17.91 31.47 24.94
N ASN A 211 -17.36 31.41 26.17
CA ASN A 211 -17.82 32.20 27.33
C ASN A 211 -16.92 33.41 27.61
N ASP A 212 -15.92 33.68 26.76
CA ASP A 212 -15.03 34.83 26.92
C ASP A 212 -15.82 36.11 26.61
N GLY A 213 -15.76 37.08 27.51
CA GLY A 213 -16.31 38.40 27.26
C GLY A 213 -15.49 39.22 26.28
N GLU A 214 -16.05 40.32 25.77
CA GLU A 214 -15.37 41.20 24.78
C GLU A 214 -14.01 41.69 25.25
N GLU A 215 -13.84 42.02 26.52
CA GLU A 215 -12.56 42.46 27.10
C GLU A 215 -11.53 41.35 27.04
N GLU A 216 -11.89 40.11 27.33
CA GLU A 216 -11.00 38.97 27.28
C GLU A 216 -10.59 38.62 25.84
N ILE A 217 -11.53 38.69 24.90
CA ILE A 217 -11.24 38.53 23.45
C ILE A 217 -10.27 39.61 22.98
N GLN A 218 -10.42 40.83 23.44
CA GLN A 218 -9.51 41.94 23.11
C GLN A 218 -8.13 41.76 23.73
N ASN A 219 -8.02 41.28 24.97
CA ASN A 219 -6.76 40.98 25.60
C ASN A 219 -5.99 39.85 24.85
N LYS A 220 -6.72 38.83 24.39
CA LYS A 220 -6.18 37.75 23.55
C LYS A 220 -5.74 38.26 22.18
N LYS A 221 -6.47 39.25 21.64
CA LYS A 221 -6.04 39.96 20.42
C LYS A 221 -4.73 40.71 20.63
N GLN A 222 -4.56 41.44 21.71
CA GLN A 222 -3.28 42.11 22.02
C GLN A 222 -2.12 41.12 22.09
N LYS A 223 -2.33 39.96 22.74
CA LYS A 223 -1.33 38.90 22.83
C LYS A 223 -0.91 38.38 21.45
N ILE A 224 -1.86 38.14 20.54
CA ILE A 224 -1.52 37.67 19.18
C ILE A 224 -0.84 38.79 18.36
N ASP A 225 -1.25 40.06 18.54
CA ASP A 225 -0.61 41.21 17.90
C ASP A 225 0.85 41.39 18.38
N GLU A 226 1.16 41.18 19.66
CA GLU A 226 2.54 41.19 20.19
C GLU A 226 3.39 40.09 19.53
N ILE A 227 2.84 38.90 19.33
CA ILE A 227 3.52 37.79 18.64
C ILE A 227 3.78 38.18 17.17
N LEU A 228 2.80 38.79 16.50
CA LEU A 228 2.99 39.28 15.13
C LEU A 228 4.09 40.32 15.03
N ASN A 229 4.16 41.26 16.00
CA ASN A 229 5.23 42.25 16.04
C ASN A 229 6.60 41.62 16.20
N LYS A 230 6.75 40.60 17.10
CA LYS A 230 8.01 39.82 17.22
C LYS A 230 8.42 39.17 15.90
N ILE A 231 7.46 38.65 15.14
CA ILE A 231 7.72 38.07 13.81
C ILE A 231 8.22 39.16 12.85
N LYS A 232 7.57 40.33 12.83
CA LYS A 232 7.96 41.48 11.97
C LYS A 232 9.34 42.02 12.32
N GLU A 233 9.76 41.91 13.58
CA GLU A 233 11.11 42.29 14.08
C GLU A 233 12.17 41.21 13.77
N GLY A 234 11.84 40.17 13.03
CA GLY A 234 12.77 39.12 12.59
C GLY A 234 12.76 37.85 13.43
N GLY A 235 11.81 37.71 14.37
CA GLY A 235 11.63 36.47 15.14
C GLY A 235 11.25 35.28 14.25
N ASP A 236 11.84 34.10 14.52
CA ASP A 236 11.53 32.89 13.77
C ASP A 236 10.11 32.39 14.09
N PHE A 237 9.26 32.33 13.06
CA PHE A 237 7.86 31.93 13.17
C PHE A 237 7.68 30.56 13.86
N PHE A 238 8.47 29.58 13.46
CA PHE A 238 8.33 28.20 13.97
C PHE A 238 8.74 28.10 15.44
N SER A 239 9.74 28.86 15.88
CA SER A 239 10.15 28.96 17.28
C SER A 239 9.08 29.66 18.12
N LEU A 240 8.53 30.77 17.62
CA LEU A 240 7.45 31.50 18.29
C LEU A 240 6.16 30.64 18.37
N ALA A 241 5.87 29.83 17.34
CA ALA A 241 4.77 28.87 17.39
C ALA A 241 4.95 27.83 18.50
N ARG A 242 6.15 27.24 18.64
CA ARG A 242 6.46 26.32 19.73
C ARG A 242 6.30 26.95 21.11
N GLN A 243 6.66 28.21 21.22
CA GLN A 243 6.67 28.92 22.50
C GLN A 243 5.29 29.43 22.91
N TYR A 244 4.54 30.00 21.98
CA TYR A 244 3.35 30.79 22.31
C TYR A 244 2.04 30.17 21.82
N SER A 245 2.06 29.27 20.82
CA SER A 245 0.81 28.71 20.30
C SER A 245 0.10 27.85 21.34
N GLU A 246 -1.20 28.07 21.46
CA GLU A 246 -2.11 27.30 22.33
C GLU A 246 -2.74 26.10 21.62
N ASP A 247 -2.52 25.93 20.30
CA ASP A 247 -2.70 24.65 19.61
C ASP A 247 -1.46 23.78 19.85
N LYS A 248 -1.53 22.97 20.91
CA LYS A 248 -0.40 22.14 21.35
C LYS A 248 0.02 21.07 20.37
N GLU A 249 -0.88 20.63 19.51
CA GLU A 249 -0.58 19.59 18.51
C GLU A 249 0.31 20.13 17.39
N SER A 250 -0.06 21.27 16.79
CA SER A 250 0.75 21.90 15.76
C SER A 250 1.98 22.60 16.32
N ALA A 251 1.91 23.18 17.52
CA ALA A 251 3.02 23.86 18.17
C ALA A 251 4.28 23.00 18.28
N LYS A 252 4.14 21.69 18.59
CA LYS A 252 5.26 20.73 18.63
C LYS A 252 6.03 20.67 17.31
N ARG A 253 5.35 20.92 16.19
CA ARG A 253 5.91 20.97 14.83
C ARG A 253 6.14 22.40 14.32
N GLY A 254 6.25 23.39 15.22
CA GLY A 254 6.41 24.79 14.85
C GLY A 254 5.14 25.41 14.24
N GLY A 255 3.98 24.88 14.57
CA GLY A 255 2.69 25.35 14.06
C GLY A 255 2.28 24.72 12.72
N GLU A 256 3.08 23.81 12.12
CA GLU A 256 2.75 23.18 10.83
C GLU A 256 1.47 22.34 10.90
N LEU A 257 0.59 22.59 9.93
CA LEU A 257 -0.67 21.88 9.72
C LEU A 257 -0.54 20.84 8.60
N PRO A 258 -1.34 19.77 8.62
CA PRO A 258 -1.48 18.91 7.47
C PRO A 258 -1.91 19.72 6.24
N PRO A 259 -1.44 19.40 5.02
CA PRO A 259 -1.87 20.09 3.81
C PRO A 259 -3.41 20.03 3.65
N PHE A 260 -4.01 21.15 3.27
CA PHE A 260 -5.46 21.26 3.14
C PHE A 260 -5.88 21.99 1.87
N GLY A 261 -7.01 21.60 1.32
CA GLY A 261 -7.69 22.29 0.23
C GLY A 261 -9.02 22.88 0.73
N SER A 262 -9.85 23.35 -0.19
CA SER A 262 -11.16 23.96 0.10
C SER A 262 -12.06 23.06 0.96
N GLY A 263 -12.75 23.67 1.94
CA GLY A 263 -13.70 23.00 2.82
C GLY A 263 -13.08 22.11 3.91
N ARG A 264 -11.77 22.25 4.18
CA ARG A 264 -11.06 21.46 5.21
C ARG A 264 -10.78 22.24 6.49
N MET A 265 -10.77 23.57 6.40
CA MET A 265 -10.59 24.48 7.52
C MET A 265 -11.87 25.33 7.68
N VAL A 266 -12.03 25.99 8.83
CA VAL A 266 -13.08 26.99 8.99
C VAL A 266 -12.86 28.14 8.00
N GLU A 267 -13.96 28.71 7.53
CA GLU A 267 -13.98 29.60 6.37
C GLU A 267 -13.05 30.81 6.54
N GLU A 268 -13.03 31.41 7.72
CA GLU A 268 -12.21 32.60 8.02
C GLU A 268 -10.71 32.26 7.93
N PHE A 269 -10.31 31.11 8.50
CA PHE A 269 -8.94 30.63 8.43
C PHE A 269 -8.52 30.29 6.99
N GLU A 270 -9.39 29.55 6.30
CA GLU A 270 -9.14 29.11 4.94
C GLU A 270 -8.99 30.30 3.99
N ASN A 271 -9.90 31.28 4.09
CA ASN A 271 -9.86 32.48 3.26
C ASN A 271 -8.59 33.32 3.52
N ALA A 272 -8.20 33.48 4.79
CA ALA A 272 -6.97 34.19 5.13
C ALA A 272 -5.70 33.45 4.64
N ALA A 273 -5.66 32.13 4.76
CA ALA A 273 -4.52 31.35 4.27
C ALA A 273 -4.36 31.45 2.75
N PHE A 274 -5.44 31.30 1.99
CA PHE A 274 -5.42 31.38 0.53
C PHE A 274 -5.31 32.82 -0.03
N ALA A 275 -5.48 33.85 0.79
CA ALA A 275 -5.22 35.24 0.43
C ALA A 275 -3.72 35.62 0.45
N LEU A 276 -2.87 34.78 1.04
CA LEU A 276 -1.42 34.98 1.04
C LEU A 276 -0.87 34.68 -0.37
N GLU A 277 -0.13 35.63 -0.94
CA GLU A 277 0.28 35.58 -2.35
C GLU A 277 1.54 34.76 -2.58
N ASN A 278 2.50 34.83 -1.63
CA ASN A 278 3.81 34.19 -1.79
C ASN A 278 4.09 33.20 -0.66
N ASP A 279 4.92 32.21 -0.93
CA ASP A 279 5.43 31.30 0.09
C ASP A 279 6.31 32.11 1.06
N GLY A 280 6.05 31.93 2.34
CA GLY A 280 6.66 32.74 3.41
C GLY A 280 5.79 33.88 3.92
N ASP A 281 4.78 34.34 3.19
CA ASP A 281 3.86 35.38 3.63
C ASP A 281 3.13 35.01 4.93
N ILE A 282 2.81 36.04 5.71
CA ILE A 282 2.19 35.90 7.03
C ILE A 282 0.93 36.75 7.09
N SER A 283 -0.17 36.18 7.55
CA SER A 283 -1.45 36.90 7.67
C SER A 283 -1.44 37.95 8.80
N ALA A 284 -2.36 38.91 8.71
CA ALA A 284 -2.86 39.60 9.89
C ALA A 284 -3.53 38.60 10.85
N PRO A 285 -3.76 38.95 12.13
CA PRO A 285 -4.52 38.12 13.03
C PRO A 285 -5.95 37.88 12.54
N VAL A 286 -6.36 36.62 12.50
CA VAL A 286 -7.68 36.15 12.02
C VAL A 286 -8.43 35.52 13.19
N LEU A 287 -9.65 35.98 13.43
CA LEU A 287 -10.53 35.41 14.47
C LEU A 287 -11.37 34.29 13.84
N THR A 288 -11.44 33.15 14.54
CA THR A 288 -12.31 32.02 14.24
C THR A 288 -13.05 31.58 15.49
N ASP A 289 -13.95 30.61 15.39
CA ASP A 289 -14.59 29.97 16.55
C ASP A 289 -13.58 29.30 17.54
N PHE A 290 -12.32 29.09 17.12
CA PHE A 290 -11.27 28.48 17.95
C PHE A 290 -10.37 29.50 18.63
N GLY A 291 -10.31 30.72 18.12
CA GLY A 291 -9.46 31.78 18.65
C GLY A 291 -8.80 32.65 17.56
N TRP A 292 -7.82 33.46 17.99
CA TRP A 292 -7.03 34.29 17.11
C TRP A 292 -5.88 33.49 16.51
N HIS A 293 -5.67 33.63 15.19
CA HIS A 293 -4.64 32.95 14.44
C HIS A 293 -3.74 33.94 13.69
N ILE A 294 -2.44 33.64 13.63
CA ILE A 294 -1.52 34.15 12.62
C ILE A 294 -1.15 32.96 11.73
N ILE A 295 -1.28 33.10 10.44
CA ILE A 295 -1.09 32.03 9.46
C ILE A 295 0.14 32.37 8.61
N LYS A 296 1.04 31.39 8.44
CA LYS A 296 2.18 31.48 7.52
C LYS A 296 1.97 30.50 6.37
N ARG A 297 1.98 30.98 5.15
CA ARG A 297 2.01 30.12 3.97
C ARG A 297 3.38 29.48 3.83
N ILE A 298 3.44 28.18 3.73
CA ILE A 298 4.68 27.42 3.48
C ILE A 298 4.79 27.08 1.99
N GLU A 299 3.71 26.55 1.40
CA GLU A 299 3.66 26.16 0.00
C GLU A 299 2.21 26.14 -0.49
N LEU A 300 1.95 26.62 -1.69
CA LEU A 300 0.69 26.41 -2.39
C LEU A 300 0.93 25.56 -3.64
N LYS A 301 0.39 24.36 -3.64
CA LYS A 301 0.42 23.48 -4.81
C LYS A 301 -0.84 23.68 -5.64
N PRO A 302 -0.72 24.09 -6.91
CA PRO A 302 -1.85 24.10 -7.81
C PRO A 302 -2.32 22.67 -8.10
N ILE A 303 -3.46 22.55 -8.77
CA ILE A 303 -3.91 21.25 -9.26
C ILE A 303 -2.98 20.83 -10.39
N GLY A 304 -2.37 19.64 -10.23
CA GLY A 304 -1.49 19.07 -11.25
C GLY A 304 -2.23 18.67 -12.53
N ASP A 305 -1.48 18.41 -13.57
CA ASP A 305 -2.00 17.87 -14.82
C ASP A 305 -2.62 16.47 -14.60
N PHE A 306 -3.48 16.07 -15.56
CA PHE A 306 -4.21 14.80 -15.46
C PHE A 306 -3.28 13.59 -15.23
N GLU A 307 -2.19 13.54 -15.98
CA GLU A 307 -1.20 12.43 -15.88
C GLU A 307 -0.53 12.37 -14.49
N GLU A 308 -0.22 13.54 -13.91
CA GLU A 308 0.37 13.64 -12.57
C GLU A 308 -0.58 13.13 -11.49
N VAL A 309 -1.86 13.54 -11.55
CA VAL A 309 -2.84 13.22 -10.51
C VAL A 309 -3.57 11.90 -10.76
N TYR A 310 -3.46 11.30 -11.96
CA TYR A 310 -4.15 10.08 -12.36
C TYR A 310 -4.01 8.92 -11.37
N PRO A 311 -2.80 8.55 -10.88
CA PRO A 311 -2.66 7.43 -9.93
C PRO A 311 -3.45 7.66 -8.63
N THR A 312 -3.44 8.91 -8.15
CA THR A 312 -4.17 9.32 -6.95
C THR A 312 -5.68 9.29 -7.18
N LEU A 313 -6.15 9.82 -8.30
CA LEU A 313 -7.56 9.80 -8.68
C LEU A 313 -8.07 8.38 -8.87
N LYS A 314 -7.32 7.52 -9.56
CA LYS A 314 -7.65 6.11 -9.73
C LYS A 314 -7.84 5.39 -8.38
N SER A 315 -6.92 5.63 -7.44
CA SER A 315 -7.03 5.07 -6.09
C SER A 315 -8.25 5.61 -5.32
N LYS A 316 -8.53 6.92 -5.43
CA LYS A 316 -9.71 7.53 -4.79
C LYS A 316 -11.01 7.03 -5.41
N VAL A 317 -11.13 7.01 -6.74
CA VAL A 317 -12.31 6.48 -7.46
C VAL A 317 -12.60 5.03 -7.07
N ALA A 318 -11.57 4.19 -6.96
CA ALA A 318 -11.74 2.78 -6.58
C ALA A 318 -12.31 2.59 -5.17
N ARG A 319 -12.09 3.54 -4.26
CA ARG A 319 -12.57 3.49 -2.86
C ARG A 319 -13.86 4.29 -2.63
N ASP A 320 -14.24 5.11 -3.57
CA ASP A 320 -15.42 5.96 -3.49
C ASP A 320 -16.67 5.21 -3.99
N SER A 321 -17.84 5.61 -3.50
CA SER A 321 -19.14 5.03 -3.87
C SER A 321 -19.45 5.13 -5.37
N ARG A 322 -18.79 6.03 -6.13
CA ARG A 322 -18.92 6.12 -7.59
C ARG A 322 -18.46 4.87 -8.31
N SER A 323 -17.52 4.11 -7.73
CA SER A 323 -17.06 2.84 -8.30
C SER A 323 -18.19 1.81 -8.44
N ASN A 324 -19.25 1.92 -7.62
CA ASN A 324 -20.42 1.04 -7.71
C ASN A 324 -21.09 1.11 -9.09
N LYS A 325 -21.06 2.28 -9.79
CA LYS A 325 -21.57 2.37 -11.16
C LYS A 325 -20.88 1.42 -12.13
N SER A 326 -19.56 1.32 -12.02
CA SER A 326 -18.77 0.39 -12.84
C SER A 326 -19.11 -1.07 -12.53
N GLN A 327 -19.28 -1.38 -11.24
CA GLN A 327 -19.70 -2.73 -10.81
C GLN A 327 -21.13 -3.06 -11.21
N GLU A 328 -22.08 -2.12 -11.10
CA GLU A 328 -23.47 -2.31 -11.54
C GLU A 328 -23.56 -2.71 -13.01
N ILE A 329 -22.77 -2.08 -13.89
CA ILE A 329 -22.73 -2.43 -15.32
C ILE A 329 -22.23 -3.86 -15.50
N VAL A 330 -21.15 -4.23 -14.81
CA VAL A 330 -20.62 -5.59 -14.84
C VAL A 330 -21.67 -6.60 -14.35
N ILE A 331 -22.36 -6.30 -13.23
CA ILE A 331 -23.39 -7.16 -12.65
C ILE A 331 -24.55 -7.32 -13.63
N ASN A 332 -25.03 -6.23 -14.23
CA ASN A 332 -26.14 -6.26 -15.18
C ASN A 332 -25.79 -7.04 -16.46
N ASN A 333 -24.59 -6.84 -16.99
CA ASN A 333 -24.10 -7.61 -18.14
C ASN A 333 -24.00 -9.10 -17.80
N MET A 334 -23.42 -9.45 -16.64
CA MET A 334 -23.32 -10.84 -16.19
C MET A 334 -24.70 -11.51 -16.02
N LYS A 335 -25.66 -10.79 -15.45
CA LYS A 335 -27.05 -11.29 -15.32
C LYS A 335 -27.68 -11.56 -16.68
N LYS A 336 -27.52 -10.62 -17.63
CA LYS A 336 -28.07 -10.73 -19.01
C LYS A 336 -27.42 -11.87 -19.78
N GLU A 337 -26.10 -11.92 -19.83
CA GLU A 337 -25.32 -12.87 -20.62
C GLU A 337 -25.45 -14.32 -20.14
N ASN A 338 -25.73 -14.50 -18.84
CA ASN A 338 -25.76 -15.84 -18.23
C ASN A 338 -27.15 -16.28 -17.78
N ASN A 339 -28.23 -15.79 -18.41
CA ASN A 339 -29.61 -16.19 -18.14
C ASN A 339 -29.95 -16.21 -16.65
N PHE A 340 -29.67 -15.11 -15.94
CA PHE A 340 -29.96 -14.99 -14.51
C PHE A 340 -31.44 -15.13 -14.23
N LYS A 341 -31.80 -15.96 -13.24
CA LYS A 341 -33.18 -16.16 -12.78
C LYS A 341 -33.27 -16.01 -11.27
N GLU A 342 -34.33 -15.33 -10.83
CA GLU A 342 -34.68 -15.19 -9.42
C GLU A 342 -35.95 -15.93 -9.09
N TYR A 343 -36.06 -16.41 -7.86
CA TYR A 343 -37.23 -17.14 -7.37
C TYR A 343 -37.81 -16.44 -6.11
N PRO A 344 -38.53 -15.30 -6.27
CA PRO A 344 -38.97 -14.47 -5.14
C PRO A 344 -39.86 -15.20 -4.15
N LYS A 345 -40.62 -16.21 -4.60
CA LYS A 345 -41.45 -17.03 -3.70
C LYS A 345 -40.62 -17.80 -2.66
N ALA A 346 -39.42 -18.20 -3.02
CA ALA A 346 -38.51 -18.89 -2.08
C ALA A 346 -37.96 -17.93 -1.00
N LEU A 347 -37.79 -16.64 -1.32
CA LEU A 347 -37.33 -15.64 -0.34
C LEU A 347 -38.41 -15.34 0.71
N GLN A 348 -39.70 -15.48 0.39
CA GLN A 348 -40.81 -15.20 1.31
C GLN A 348 -40.78 -16.09 2.57
N ASP A 349 -40.17 -17.25 2.53
CA ASP A 349 -40.03 -18.12 3.69
C ASP A 349 -39.24 -17.43 4.82
N PHE A 350 -38.31 -16.53 4.48
CA PHE A 350 -37.53 -15.76 5.44
C PHE A 350 -38.25 -14.56 6.05
N TYR A 351 -39.35 -14.08 5.47
CA TYR A 351 -40.17 -13.00 6.05
C TYR A 351 -40.98 -13.45 7.24
N LYS A 352 -41.09 -14.76 7.47
CA LYS A 352 -41.88 -15.36 8.53
C LYS A 352 -41.05 -15.85 9.72
N LEU A 353 -39.76 -15.49 9.74
CA LEU A 353 -38.86 -15.89 10.84
C LEU A 353 -39.29 -15.28 12.18
N ASP A 354 -39.01 -15.98 13.26
CA ASP A 354 -39.31 -15.56 14.60
C ASP A 354 -38.47 -14.35 15.03
N LEU A 355 -39.09 -13.16 15.04
CA LEU A 355 -38.47 -11.90 15.43
C LEU A 355 -37.95 -11.90 16.87
N LYS A 356 -38.59 -12.64 17.80
CA LYS A 356 -38.12 -12.72 19.18
C LYS A 356 -36.78 -13.43 19.26
N LYS A 357 -36.64 -14.55 18.56
CA LYS A 357 -35.35 -15.28 18.45
C LYS A 357 -34.27 -14.45 17.76
N ILE A 358 -34.63 -13.68 16.72
CA ILE A 358 -33.69 -12.80 16.03
C ILE A 358 -33.17 -11.69 16.94
N LYS A 359 -34.09 -10.97 17.62
CA LYS A 359 -33.72 -9.90 18.57
C LYS A 359 -33.00 -10.45 19.81
N GLY A 360 -33.33 -11.67 20.24
CA GLY A 360 -32.66 -12.37 21.35
C GLY A 360 -31.31 -13.03 20.94
N LYS A 361 -30.86 -12.91 19.68
CA LYS A 361 -29.65 -13.56 19.15
C LYS A 361 -29.65 -15.09 19.22
N GLU A 362 -30.81 -15.68 19.37
CA GLU A 362 -30.99 -17.14 19.50
C GLU A 362 -31.26 -17.83 18.17
N TRP A 363 -31.62 -17.07 17.14
CA TRP A 363 -31.96 -17.62 15.83
C TRP A 363 -30.75 -18.26 15.14
N LYS A 364 -30.93 -19.48 14.62
CA LYS A 364 -29.93 -20.25 13.86
C LYS A 364 -30.49 -20.69 12.52
N ALA A 365 -29.62 -20.90 11.56
CA ALA A 365 -30.00 -21.41 10.24
C ALA A 365 -30.74 -22.76 10.32
N GLU A 366 -30.43 -23.57 11.32
CA GLU A 366 -31.04 -24.88 11.58
C GLU A 366 -32.48 -24.79 12.10
N ASP A 367 -32.92 -23.63 12.60
CA ASP A 367 -34.31 -23.41 13.04
C ASP A 367 -35.32 -23.43 11.87
N VAL A 368 -34.84 -23.26 10.63
CA VAL A 368 -35.67 -23.30 9.43
C VAL A 368 -35.62 -24.68 8.80
N LYS A 369 -36.73 -25.38 8.86
CA LYS A 369 -36.88 -26.71 8.24
C LYS A 369 -37.08 -26.59 6.72
N LYS A 370 -36.53 -27.54 5.95
CA LYS A 370 -36.69 -27.65 4.48
C LYS A 370 -36.20 -26.44 3.69
N LEU A 371 -34.92 -26.07 3.90
CA LEU A 371 -34.26 -25.00 3.12
C LEU A 371 -33.60 -25.56 1.86
N ASP A 372 -34.38 -26.03 0.91
CA ASP A 372 -33.91 -26.71 -0.32
C ASP A 372 -34.17 -25.92 -1.61
N LYS A 373 -34.99 -24.85 -1.54
CA LYS A 373 -35.34 -24.10 -2.74
C LYS A 373 -34.19 -23.19 -3.20
N THR A 374 -34.00 -23.10 -4.51
CA THR A 374 -33.13 -22.13 -5.13
C THR A 374 -33.74 -20.73 -4.97
N LEU A 375 -32.91 -19.75 -4.56
CA LEU A 375 -33.25 -18.34 -4.47
C LEU A 375 -32.98 -17.59 -5.76
N PHE A 376 -31.83 -17.89 -6.39
CA PHE A 376 -31.45 -17.39 -7.70
C PHE A 376 -30.38 -18.27 -8.34
N GLY A 377 -30.15 -18.10 -9.65
CA GLY A 377 -29.11 -18.84 -10.35
C GLY A 377 -28.73 -18.23 -11.68
N PHE A 378 -27.55 -18.64 -12.17
CA PHE A 378 -27.01 -18.34 -13.49
C PHE A 378 -27.02 -19.64 -14.32
N TYR A 379 -27.49 -19.56 -15.55
CA TYR A 379 -27.69 -20.70 -16.45
C TYR A 379 -27.02 -20.40 -17.80
N PRO A 380 -25.67 -20.33 -17.86
CA PRO A 380 -24.96 -20.06 -19.10
C PRO A 380 -25.10 -21.21 -20.08
N THR A 381 -25.07 -20.90 -21.38
CA THR A 381 -25.18 -21.90 -22.46
C THR A 381 -23.90 -22.72 -22.65
N ASP A 382 -22.78 -22.24 -22.17
CA ASP A 382 -21.42 -22.78 -22.39
C ASP A 382 -20.76 -23.39 -21.15
N GLY A 383 -21.49 -23.58 -20.05
CA GLY A 383 -20.91 -24.03 -18.82
C GLY A 383 -21.87 -24.54 -17.76
N GLU A 384 -21.30 -24.83 -16.60
CA GLU A 384 -22.04 -25.31 -15.44
C GLU A 384 -22.91 -24.20 -14.86
N LYS A 385 -24.15 -24.58 -14.50
CA LYS A 385 -25.06 -23.70 -13.78
C LYS A 385 -24.50 -23.37 -12.37
N PHE A 386 -24.78 -22.17 -11.91
CA PHE A 386 -24.54 -21.74 -10.55
C PHE A 386 -25.88 -21.45 -9.88
N GLU A 387 -26.17 -22.10 -8.75
CA GLU A 387 -27.40 -21.89 -8.00
C GLU A 387 -27.09 -21.53 -6.54
N TYR A 388 -27.78 -20.53 -6.04
CA TYR A 388 -27.71 -20.11 -4.64
C TYR A 388 -29.04 -20.44 -3.94
N ASN A 389 -28.98 -21.28 -2.91
CA ASN A 389 -30.17 -21.83 -2.27
C ASN A 389 -30.46 -21.21 -0.92
N GLN A 390 -31.63 -21.52 -0.37
CA GLN A 390 -32.11 -21.06 0.92
C GLN A 390 -31.17 -21.45 2.08
N LYS A 391 -30.55 -22.64 2.03
CA LYS A 391 -29.63 -23.11 3.07
C LYS A 391 -28.39 -22.22 3.17
N ALA A 392 -27.81 -21.87 2.05
CA ALA A 392 -26.67 -20.96 1.99
C ALA A 392 -27.03 -19.55 2.49
N PHE A 393 -28.21 -19.07 2.11
CA PHE A 393 -28.73 -17.77 2.56
C PHE A 393 -29.02 -17.75 4.06
N ALA A 394 -29.63 -18.80 4.63
CA ALA A 394 -29.86 -18.92 6.06
C ALA A 394 -28.55 -18.85 6.86
N LYS A 395 -27.52 -19.54 6.39
CA LYS A 395 -26.19 -19.47 7.02
C LYS A 395 -25.57 -18.08 6.92
N ARG A 396 -25.74 -17.41 5.78
CA ARG A 396 -25.30 -16.03 5.57
C ARG A 396 -26.04 -15.06 6.52
N LEU A 397 -27.35 -15.22 6.66
CA LEU A 397 -28.19 -14.44 7.55
C LEU A 397 -27.77 -14.62 9.02
N GLU A 398 -27.57 -15.86 9.47
CA GLU A 398 -27.08 -16.14 10.82
C GLU A 398 -25.76 -15.43 11.12
N ASN A 399 -24.79 -15.54 10.20
CA ASN A 399 -23.49 -14.89 10.35
C ASN A 399 -23.61 -13.36 10.32
N HIS A 400 -24.55 -12.81 9.55
CA HIS A 400 -24.76 -11.37 9.46
C HIS A 400 -25.41 -10.83 10.74
N LEU A 401 -26.41 -11.54 11.29
CA LEU A 401 -27.07 -11.19 12.56
C LEU A 401 -26.12 -11.25 13.77
N LYS A 402 -25.16 -12.18 13.77
CA LYS A 402 -24.13 -12.25 14.83
C LYS A 402 -23.20 -11.03 14.86
N ARG A 403 -23.00 -10.39 13.71
CA ARG A 403 -22.09 -9.24 13.57
C ARG A 403 -22.79 -7.89 13.68
N ASN A 404 -24.08 -7.86 13.31
CA ASN A 404 -24.89 -6.64 13.24
C ASN A 404 -26.13 -6.82 14.10
N GLU A 405 -26.14 -6.17 15.26
CA GLU A 405 -27.25 -6.28 16.20
C GLU A 405 -28.51 -5.59 15.64
N PRO A 406 -29.68 -6.27 15.72
CA PRO A 406 -30.95 -5.62 15.41
C PRO A 406 -31.21 -4.44 16.35
N THR A 407 -31.51 -3.28 15.79
CA THR A 407 -31.93 -2.09 16.56
C THR A 407 -33.38 -2.20 17.01
N ASP A 408 -33.84 -1.29 17.91
CA ASP A 408 -35.23 -1.26 18.39
C ASP A 408 -36.26 -1.15 17.25
N ASN A 409 -35.92 -0.42 16.20
CA ASN A 409 -36.73 -0.23 14.99
C ASN A 409 -36.45 -1.27 13.89
N PHE A 410 -35.95 -2.46 14.26
CA PHE A 410 -35.60 -3.50 13.30
C PHE A 410 -36.86 -4.08 12.61
N GLU A 411 -36.90 -3.95 11.30
CA GLU A 411 -37.89 -4.55 10.40
C GLU A 411 -37.31 -5.70 9.62
N LEU A 412 -37.86 -6.88 9.76
CA LEU A 412 -37.31 -8.11 9.20
C LEU A 412 -37.30 -8.12 7.67
N LYS A 413 -38.41 -7.74 7.03
CA LYS A 413 -38.53 -7.84 5.56
C LYS A 413 -37.58 -6.89 4.81
N PRO A 414 -37.46 -5.60 5.15
CA PRO A 414 -36.43 -4.72 4.57
C PRO A 414 -35.01 -5.24 4.80
N TYR A 415 -34.73 -5.75 5.98
CA TYR A 415 -33.41 -6.32 6.32
C TYR A 415 -33.07 -7.55 5.46
N ILE A 416 -34.01 -8.48 5.31
CA ILE A 416 -33.85 -9.66 4.45
C ILE A 416 -33.64 -9.25 3.00
N ASN A 417 -34.43 -8.29 2.50
CA ASN A 417 -34.29 -7.81 1.12
C ASN A 417 -32.93 -7.17 0.86
N LYS A 418 -32.46 -6.36 1.79
CA LYS A 418 -31.10 -5.75 1.70
C LYS A 418 -30.03 -6.83 1.63
N LEU A 419 -30.05 -7.75 2.61
CA LEU A 419 -29.07 -8.83 2.65
C LEU A 419 -29.13 -9.69 1.36
N TYR A 420 -30.34 -9.97 0.88
CA TYR A 420 -30.55 -10.73 -0.36
C TYR A 420 -29.94 -10.00 -1.56
N ASN A 421 -30.20 -8.72 -1.75
CA ASN A 421 -29.63 -7.93 -2.83
C ASN A 421 -28.10 -7.90 -2.76
N THR A 422 -27.54 -7.66 -1.57
CA THR A 422 -26.09 -7.73 -1.34
C THR A 422 -25.53 -9.11 -1.73
N VAL A 423 -26.21 -10.19 -1.35
CA VAL A 423 -25.78 -11.55 -1.70
C VAL A 423 -25.86 -11.80 -3.20
N VAL A 424 -26.91 -11.31 -3.87
CA VAL A 424 -27.02 -11.41 -5.34
C VAL A 424 -25.85 -10.71 -6.03
N GLU A 425 -25.50 -9.52 -5.61
CA GLU A 425 -24.37 -8.76 -6.15
C GLU A 425 -23.03 -9.48 -5.90
N GLU A 426 -22.76 -9.85 -4.66
CA GLU A 426 -21.54 -10.60 -4.27
C GLU A 426 -21.41 -11.90 -5.08
N MET A 427 -22.49 -12.65 -5.20
CA MET A 427 -22.49 -13.94 -5.91
C MET A 427 -22.39 -13.77 -7.42
N THR A 428 -22.91 -12.68 -7.98
CA THR A 428 -22.71 -12.34 -9.40
C THR A 428 -21.24 -12.08 -9.71
N LEU A 429 -20.58 -11.26 -8.90
CA LEU A 429 -19.14 -10.98 -9.04
C LEU A 429 -18.30 -12.25 -8.79
N ARG A 430 -18.68 -13.07 -7.81
CA ARG A 430 -18.06 -14.37 -7.56
C ARG A 430 -18.21 -15.30 -8.77
N PHE A 431 -19.39 -15.38 -9.34
CA PHE A 431 -19.64 -16.18 -10.53
C PHE A 431 -18.80 -15.70 -11.73
N LYS A 432 -18.71 -14.38 -11.96
CA LYS A 432 -17.80 -13.82 -12.96
C LYS A 432 -16.36 -14.25 -12.71
N ASN A 433 -15.88 -14.09 -11.48
CA ASN A 433 -14.52 -14.47 -11.11
C ASN A 433 -14.25 -15.96 -11.38
N LEU A 434 -15.18 -16.85 -11.00
CA LEU A 434 -15.06 -18.29 -11.26
C LEU A 434 -14.97 -18.65 -12.75
N ARG A 435 -15.62 -17.86 -13.60
CA ARG A 435 -15.60 -18.06 -15.07
C ARG A 435 -14.38 -17.43 -15.77
N LEU A 436 -13.70 -16.47 -15.14
CA LEU A 436 -12.56 -15.75 -15.77
C LEU A 436 -11.55 -16.69 -16.43
N PRO A 437 -11.05 -17.76 -15.79
CA PRO A 437 -10.07 -18.64 -16.43
C PRO A 437 -10.62 -19.36 -17.68
N LYS A 438 -11.95 -19.54 -17.77
CA LYS A 438 -12.61 -20.19 -18.91
C LYS A 438 -12.83 -19.23 -20.06
N VAL A 439 -13.29 -18.01 -19.78
CA VAL A 439 -13.74 -17.05 -20.78
C VAL A 439 -12.68 -16.03 -21.19
N ASN A 440 -11.59 -15.89 -20.40
CA ASN A 440 -10.51 -14.97 -20.67
C ASN A 440 -9.16 -15.71 -20.72
N PRO A 441 -8.59 -15.93 -21.92
CA PRO A 441 -7.31 -16.63 -22.08
C PRO A 441 -6.14 -15.94 -21.37
N GLU A 442 -6.07 -14.60 -21.41
CA GLU A 442 -5.03 -13.81 -20.76
C GLU A 442 -5.04 -14.02 -19.25
N PHE A 443 -6.22 -13.92 -18.63
CA PHE A 443 -6.36 -14.19 -17.18
C PHE A 443 -5.96 -15.63 -16.83
N ARG A 444 -6.35 -16.60 -17.66
CA ARG A 444 -5.99 -18.01 -17.45
C ARG A 444 -4.48 -18.22 -17.49
N MET A 445 -3.78 -17.62 -18.46
CA MET A 445 -2.33 -17.73 -18.58
C MET A 445 -1.64 -17.07 -17.39
N LEU A 446 -2.08 -15.88 -16.99
CA LEU A 446 -1.53 -15.17 -15.85
C LEU A 446 -1.72 -15.95 -14.54
N LEU A 447 -2.90 -16.50 -14.30
CA LEU A 447 -3.17 -17.32 -13.12
C LEU A 447 -2.32 -18.61 -13.11
N GLN A 448 -2.11 -19.23 -14.29
CA GLN A 448 -1.24 -20.40 -14.42
C GLN A 448 0.23 -20.06 -14.13
N GLU A 449 0.69 -18.91 -14.57
CA GLU A 449 2.04 -18.41 -14.28
C GLU A 449 2.28 -18.24 -12.77
N TYR A 450 1.34 -17.61 -12.07
CA TYR A 450 1.41 -17.48 -10.61
C TYR A 450 1.36 -18.85 -9.91
N ARG A 451 0.47 -19.74 -10.34
CA ARG A 451 0.37 -21.09 -9.82
C ARG A 451 1.69 -21.86 -9.96
N ASP A 452 2.24 -21.86 -11.15
CA ASP A 452 3.50 -22.55 -11.44
C ASP A 452 4.68 -21.89 -10.71
N GLY A 453 4.66 -20.57 -10.52
CA GLY A 453 5.66 -19.82 -9.76
C GLY A 453 5.68 -20.20 -8.27
N ILE A 454 4.51 -20.29 -7.63
CA ILE A 454 4.41 -20.73 -6.23
C ILE A 454 4.91 -22.16 -6.08
N LEU A 455 4.53 -23.05 -6.98
CA LEU A 455 5.01 -24.46 -6.96
C LEU A 455 6.51 -24.54 -7.15
N LEU A 456 7.06 -23.79 -8.10
CA LEU A 456 8.51 -23.71 -8.33
C LEU A 456 9.25 -23.25 -7.08
N PHE A 457 8.78 -22.18 -6.45
CA PHE A 457 9.40 -21.64 -5.24
C PHE A 457 9.40 -22.68 -4.12
N ASN A 458 8.25 -23.25 -3.80
CA ASN A 458 8.08 -24.19 -2.70
C ASN A 458 8.91 -25.45 -2.88
N ILE A 459 8.91 -26.03 -4.08
CA ILE A 459 9.68 -27.25 -4.33
C ILE A 459 11.17 -26.96 -4.39
N THR A 460 11.60 -25.81 -4.90
CA THR A 460 13.02 -25.44 -4.93
C THR A 460 13.54 -25.18 -3.52
N ASP A 461 12.72 -24.54 -2.66
CA ASP A 461 13.07 -24.39 -1.25
C ASP A 461 13.23 -25.75 -0.56
N GLU A 462 12.29 -26.68 -0.77
CA GLU A 462 12.35 -28.01 -0.16
C GLU A 462 13.56 -28.84 -0.65
N LYS A 463 13.82 -28.85 -1.96
CA LYS A 463 14.82 -29.72 -2.58
C LYS A 463 16.22 -29.13 -2.62
N VAL A 464 16.34 -27.80 -2.60
CA VAL A 464 17.62 -27.11 -2.81
C VAL A 464 17.94 -26.15 -1.67
N TRP A 465 17.19 -25.04 -1.52
CA TRP A 465 17.58 -23.94 -0.63
C TRP A 465 17.49 -24.34 0.85
N GLY A 466 16.32 -24.76 1.28
CA GLY A 466 16.09 -25.20 2.66
C GLY A 466 16.85 -26.48 2.99
N LYS A 467 17.03 -27.37 2.00
CA LYS A 467 17.87 -28.58 2.16
C LYS A 467 19.32 -28.19 2.43
N ALA A 468 19.92 -27.33 1.61
CA ALA A 468 21.34 -26.92 1.76
C ALA A 468 21.63 -26.26 3.11
N ILE A 469 20.65 -25.54 3.69
CA ILE A 469 20.77 -24.89 5.00
C ILE A 469 20.66 -25.91 6.14
N LYS A 470 19.79 -26.91 6.01
CA LYS A 470 19.50 -27.89 7.06
C LYS A 470 20.47 -29.08 7.04
N ASP A 471 21.03 -29.39 5.89
CA ASP A 471 21.94 -30.54 5.70
C ASP A 471 23.38 -30.15 6.01
N SER A 472 23.72 -30.00 7.28
CA SER A 472 25.07 -29.67 7.72
C SER A 472 26.10 -30.74 7.35
N VAL A 473 25.68 -32.01 7.30
CA VAL A 473 26.54 -33.14 6.95
C VAL A 473 26.88 -33.10 5.46
N GLY A 474 25.87 -32.87 4.60
CA GLY A 474 26.09 -32.75 3.16
C GLY A 474 26.91 -31.50 2.81
N LEU A 475 26.68 -30.37 3.49
CA LEU A 475 27.46 -29.15 3.30
C LEU A 475 28.94 -29.34 3.66
N GLU A 476 29.22 -29.99 4.79
CA GLU A 476 30.59 -30.30 5.21
C GLU A 476 31.27 -31.26 4.20
N ALA A 477 30.57 -32.32 3.78
CA ALA A 477 31.11 -33.27 2.78
C ALA A 477 31.41 -32.55 1.45
N PHE A 478 30.50 -31.67 1.00
CA PHE A 478 30.71 -30.86 -0.19
C PHE A 478 31.93 -29.94 -0.07
N TYR A 479 32.09 -29.27 1.08
CA TYR A 479 33.25 -28.43 1.36
C TYR A 479 34.54 -29.24 1.30
N GLN A 480 34.60 -30.38 1.98
CA GLN A 480 35.80 -31.24 2.02
C GLN A 480 36.20 -31.72 0.60
N ALA A 481 35.24 -32.08 -0.23
CA ALA A 481 35.47 -32.47 -1.63
C ALA A 481 35.96 -31.34 -2.51
N ASN A 482 35.60 -30.07 -2.18
CA ASN A 482 35.88 -28.89 -2.98
C ASN A 482 36.82 -27.87 -2.32
N LYS A 483 37.41 -28.18 -1.16
CA LYS A 483 38.18 -27.23 -0.35
C LYS A 483 39.31 -26.53 -1.11
N ASN A 484 39.85 -27.15 -2.14
CA ASN A 484 40.88 -26.57 -2.99
C ASN A 484 40.36 -25.42 -3.88
N LYS A 485 39.06 -25.21 -4.00
CA LYS A 485 38.45 -24.04 -4.65
C LYS A 485 38.39 -22.83 -3.73
N TYR A 486 38.51 -23.03 -2.44
CA TYR A 486 38.32 -22.00 -1.42
C TYR A 486 39.61 -21.72 -0.67
N MET A 487 40.62 -21.28 -1.41
CA MET A 487 41.96 -21.04 -0.85
C MET A 487 42.13 -19.58 -0.42
N TRP A 488 42.82 -19.41 0.67
CA TRP A 488 43.50 -18.16 0.94
C TRP A 488 44.79 -18.15 0.11
N ASP A 489 45.10 -17.01 -0.49
CA ASP A 489 46.41 -16.73 -1.01
C ASP A 489 47.41 -16.64 0.15
N GLU A 490 48.72 -16.51 -0.18
CA GLU A 490 49.73 -16.24 0.85
C GLU A 490 49.33 -15.00 1.69
N ARG A 491 49.37 -15.12 3.01
CA ARG A 491 49.03 -14.08 3.98
C ARG A 491 50.16 -13.88 4.96
N VAL A 492 50.16 -12.73 5.61
CA VAL A 492 51.11 -12.47 6.70
C VAL A 492 50.33 -12.07 7.97
N ASP A 493 50.70 -12.66 9.07
CA ASP A 493 50.38 -12.19 10.39
C ASP A 493 51.35 -11.07 10.73
N VAL A 494 50.85 -9.86 10.99
CA VAL A 494 51.63 -8.67 11.20
C VAL A 494 51.17 -7.88 12.44
N THR A 495 52.13 -7.18 13.02
CA THR A 495 51.88 -6.07 13.93
C THR A 495 52.27 -4.76 13.24
N ILE A 496 51.29 -3.87 13.07
CA ILE A 496 51.45 -2.57 12.40
C ILE A 496 51.56 -1.48 13.47
N TYR A 497 52.68 -0.81 13.53
CA TYR A 497 52.93 0.29 14.46
C TYR A 497 52.85 1.61 13.68
N LYS A 498 51.75 2.36 13.85
CA LYS A 498 51.56 3.70 13.26
C LYS A 498 52.14 4.75 14.18
N CYS A 499 53.19 5.43 13.75
CA CYS A 499 53.94 6.41 14.54
C CYS A 499 53.72 7.81 13.96
N THR A 500 53.49 8.80 14.80
CA THR A 500 53.30 10.21 14.40
C THR A 500 54.49 10.82 13.67
N ASN A 501 55.71 10.33 13.92
CA ASN A 501 56.89 10.85 13.28
C ASN A 501 58.08 9.87 13.37
N ASP A 502 59.16 10.19 12.61
CA ASP A 502 60.37 9.35 12.54
C ASP A 502 61.09 9.15 13.87
N LYS A 503 61.04 10.14 14.76
CA LYS A 503 61.64 10.07 16.12
C LYS A 503 60.94 9.05 17.00
N VAL A 504 59.62 9.00 16.93
CA VAL A 504 58.78 7.98 17.59
C VAL A 504 59.06 6.60 16.98
N ALA A 505 59.06 6.49 15.68
CA ALA A 505 59.32 5.23 14.97
C ALA A 505 60.69 4.61 15.35
N LYS A 506 61.74 5.42 15.44
CA LYS A 506 63.08 4.96 15.90
C LYS A 506 63.08 4.41 17.33
N LYS A 507 62.25 5.00 18.22
CA LYS A 507 62.08 4.49 19.59
C LYS A 507 61.30 3.17 19.59
N VAL A 508 60.20 3.10 18.85
CA VAL A 508 59.41 1.89 18.70
C VAL A 508 60.24 0.76 18.12
N GLN A 509 61.04 1.01 17.07
CA GLN A 509 61.93 0.01 16.49
C GLN A 509 62.94 -0.57 17.48
N LYS A 510 63.49 0.26 18.40
CA LYS A 510 64.37 -0.23 19.45
C LYS A 510 63.62 -1.12 20.46
N LEU A 511 62.38 -0.77 20.77
CA LEU A 511 61.56 -1.56 21.70
C LEU A 511 61.12 -2.89 21.06
N ILE A 512 60.76 -2.91 19.77
CA ILE A 512 60.50 -4.13 19.00
C ILE A 512 61.70 -5.08 19.05
N LYS A 513 62.90 -4.59 18.75
CA LYS A 513 64.16 -5.40 18.84
C LYS A 513 64.42 -5.92 20.25
N ALA A 514 63.97 -5.22 21.28
CA ALA A 514 64.11 -5.66 22.65
C ALA A 514 62.94 -6.54 23.15
N LYS A 515 61.83 -6.63 22.38
CA LYS A 515 60.61 -7.34 22.72
C LYS A 515 60.91 -8.78 23.14
N ALA A 516 61.61 -9.55 22.29
CA ALA A 516 61.95 -10.94 22.56
C ALA A 516 62.91 -11.14 23.75
N LYS A 517 63.84 -10.18 23.99
CA LYS A 517 64.82 -10.29 25.08
C LYS A 517 64.33 -9.88 26.44
N LYS A 518 63.35 -8.96 26.48
CA LYS A 518 62.84 -8.32 27.71
C LYS A 518 61.41 -8.67 28.04
N GLY A 519 60.73 -9.52 27.25
CA GLY A 519 59.36 -9.92 27.46
C GLY A 519 58.34 -8.79 27.36
N TYR A 520 58.60 -7.73 26.57
CA TYR A 520 57.66 -6.62 26.42
C TYR A 520 56.45 -7.07 25.60
N THR A 521 55.28 -6.67 26.04
CA THR A 521 54.02 -6.78 25.26
C THR A 521 53.82 -5.53 24.41
N ASP A 522 52.88 -5.57 23.49
CA ASP A 522 52.47 -4.40 22.69
C ASP A 522 51.88 -3.30 23.59
N GLU A 523 51.20 -3.67 24.66
CA GLU A 523 50.75 -2.73 25.69
C GLU A 523 51.92 -2.03 26.41
N ASP A 524 53.00 -2.76 26.72
CA ASP A 524 54.21 -2.18 27.35
C ASP A 524 54.88 -1.18 26.41
N ILE A 525 54.94 -1.48 25.13
CA ILE A 525 55.48 -0.58 24.10
C ILE A 525 54.60 0.68 24.01
N THR A 526 53.28 0.52 23.96
CA THR A 526 52.33 1.64 23.95
C THR A 526 52.46 2.52 25.17
N LYS A 527 52.51 1.95 26.38
CA LYS A 527 52.69 2.70 27.65
C LYS A 527 54.01 3.47 27.67
N LYS A 528 55.09 2.93 27.12
CA LYS A 528 56.40 3.58 27.07
C LYS A 528 56.50 4.69 26.04
N ILE A 529 55.73 4.63 24.98
CA ILE A 529 55.76 5.64 23.92
C ILE A 529 54.72 6.73 24.19
N ASN A 530 53.51 6.37 24.57
CA ASN A 530 52.36 7.26 24.70
C ASN A 530 52.33 8.04 26.05
N VAL A 531 53.51 8.30 26.64
CA VAL A 531 53.65 9.03 27.92
C VAL A 531 53.13 10.48 27.84
N LYS A 532 53.36 11.14 26.70
CA LYS A 532 53.00 12.55 26.49
C LYS A 532 51.73 12.74 25.64
N SER A 533 51.44 11.84 24.75
CA SER A 533 50.29 11.85 23.86
C SER A 533 49.85 10.44 23.57
N GLN A 534 48.55 10.17 23.67
CA GLN A 534 47.96 8.89 23.33
C GLN A 534 48.00 8.60 21.81
N LEU A 535 48.30 9.63 21.03
CA LEU A 535 48.33 9.55 19.57
C LEU A 535 49.75 9.28 19.00
N ASP A 536 50.80 9.25 19.86
CA ASP A 536 52.16 9.04 19.40
C ASP A 536 52.38 7.68 18.74
N LEU A 537 51.67 6.65 19.21
CA LEU A 537 51.74 5.29 18.69
C LEU A 537 50.34 4.64 18.72
N THR A 538 49.94 4.09 17.61
CA THR A 538 48.80 3.15 17.49
C THR A 538 49.31 1.80 17.00
N ILE A 539 48.85 0.70 17.60
CA ILE A 539 49.23 -0.65 17.22
C ILE A 539 48.00 -1.39 16.72
N GLU A 540 48.14 -2.05 15.56
CA GLU A 540 47.12 -2.86 14.91
C GLU A 540 47.72 -4.24 14.64
N ASN A 541 47.04 -5.31 15.04
CA ASN A 541 47.43 -6.68 14.76
C ASN A 541 46.43 -7.28 13.76
N GLY A 542 46.90 -8.02 12.78
CA GLY A 542 46.03 -8.66 11.83
C GLY A 542 46.75 -9.58 10.84
N ILE A 543 45.93 -10.40 10.16
CA ILE A 543 46.38 -11.26 9.06
C ILE A 543 45.85 -10.69 7.76
N PHE A 544 46.75 -10.39 6.82
CA PHE A 544 46.41 -9.71 5.58
C PHE A 544 47.00 -10.42 4.38
N THR A 545 46.29 -10.33 3.22
CA THR A 545 46.86 -10.54 1.91
C THR A 545 47.48 -9.23 1.41
N LYS A 546 48.26 -9.27 0.31
CA LYS A 546 48.83 -8.07 -0.33
C LYS A 546 47.76 -7.07 -0.79
N GLU A 547 46.57 -7.55 -1.14
CA GLU A 547 45.49 -6.74 -1.69
C GLU A 547 44.63 -6.07 -0.59
N GLN A 548 44.61 -6.66 0.63
CA GLN A 548 43.80 -6.17 1.71
C GLN A 548 44.39 -4.98 2.45
N ASN A 549 45.73 -4.79 2.41
CA ASN A 549 46.38 -3.71 3.13
C ASN A 549 47.63 -3.23 2.39
N GLU A 550 47.60 -2.01 1.87
CA GLU A 550 48.70 -1.42 1.10
C GLU A 550 49.99 -1.31 1.90
N LEU A 551 49.94 -1.02 3.19
CA LEU A 551 51.13 -0.92 4.06
C LEU A 551 51.83 -2.29 4.21
N VAL A 552 51.00 -3.34 4.31
CA VAL A 552 51.48 -4.72 4.38
C VAL A 552 52.01 -5.19 3.02
N ALA A 553 51.42 -4.76 1.91
CA ALA A 553 51.92 -5.04 0.56
C ALA A 553 53.33 -4.49 0.30
N MET A 554 53.65 -3.30 0.91
CA MET A 554 54.95 -2.66 0.79
C MET A 554 56.01 -3.25 1.74
N ALA A 555 55.62 -4.07 2.70
CA ALA A 555 56.55 -4.69 3.65
C ALA A 555 57.26 -5.90 3.06
N LYS A 556 58.44 -6.22 3.61
CA LYS A 556 59.15 -7.46 3.22
C LYS A 556 58.53 -8.64 3.99
N TRP A 557 57.99 -9.60 3.28
CA TRP A 557 57.31 -10.76 3.85
C TRP A 557 58.30 -11.84 4.30
N GLU A 558 58.98 -11.56 5.39
CA GLU A 558 59.91 -12.50 6.02
C GLU A 558 59.67 -12.47 7.57
N LYS A 559 59.48 -13.63 8.16
CA LYS A 559 59.26 -13.77 9.61
C LYS A 559 60.31 -13.06 10.44
N GLY A 560 59.88 -12.26 11.39
CA GLY A 560 60.75 -11.49 12.28
C GLY A 560 61.36 -10.24 11.68
N VAL A 561 61.02 -9.91 10.42
CA VAL A 561 61.50 -8.70 9.77
C VAL A 561 60.54 -7.56 10.02
N THR A 562 61.07 -6.39 10.44
CA THR A 562 60.31 -5.17 10.56
C THR A 562 60.61 -4.23 9.39
N SER A 563 59.63 -4.00 8.53
CA SER A 563 59.70 -3.05 7.43
C SER A 563 59.25 -1.66 7.86
N LYS A 564 59.95 -0.61 7.39
CA LYS A 564 59.56 0.79 7.61
C LYS A 564 58.90 1.31 6.33
N VAL A 565 57.67 1.72 6.43
CA VAL A 565 56.89 2.35 5.35
C VAL A 565 56.62 3.81 5.79
N THR A 566 56.89 4.76 4.90
CA THR A 566 56.65 6.19 5.17
C THR A 566 55.56 6.65 4.20
N THR A 567 54.50 7.16 4.75
CA THR A 567 53.41 7.86 4.06
C THR A 567 53.52 9.36 4.24
N GLU A 568 52.72 10.16 3.55
CA GLU A 568 52.73 11.64 3.67
C GLU A 568 52.55 12.15 5.10
N ASN A 569 51.79 11.41 5.94
CA ASN A 569 51.37 11.87 7.26
C ASN A 569 51.94 11.04 8.44
N GLU A 570 52.42 9.83 8.21
CA GLU A 570 52.80 8.89 9.27
C GLU A 570 54.04 8.06 8.86
N VAL A 571 54.76 7.59 9.86
CA VAL A 571 55.79 6.58 9.73
C VAL A 571 55.29 5.28 10.32
N VAL A 572 55.14 4.28 9.48
CA VAL A 572 54.59 2.98 9.87
C VAL A 572 55.68 1.92 9.92
N LEU A 573 55.74 1.12 10.98
CA LEU A 573 56.59 -0.06 11.05
C LEU A 573 55.69 -1.28 10.97
N VAL A 574 55.96 -2.18 10.03
CA VAL A 574 55.23 -3.44 9.86
C VAL A 574 56.16 -4.59 10.29
N GLU A 575 55.87 -5.20 11.42
CA GLU A 575 56.56 -6.38 11.92
C GLU A 575 55.84 -7.63 11.44
N VAL A 576 56.53 -8.50 10.73
CA VAL A 576 55.97 -9.75 10.25
C VAL A 576 56.15 -10.82 11.34
N ASN A 577 55.07 -11.26 11.93
CA ASN A 577 55.04 -12.31 12.96
C ASN A 577 55.20 -13.67 12.32
N GLU A 578 54.45 -13.92 11.23
CA GLU A 578 54.48 -15.18 10.48
C GLU A 578 54.03 -14.97 9.03
N VAL A 579 54.64 -15.73 8.13
CA VAL A 579 54.17 -15.84 6.73
C VAL A 579 53.37 -17.14 6.63
N LEU A 580 52.09 -17.01 6.29
CA LEU A 580 51.13 -18.10 6.19
C LEU A 580 51.01 -18.53 4.73
N PRO A 581 51.38 -19.76 4.41
CA PRO A 581 51.24 -20.25 3.03
C PRO A 581 49.77 -20.34 2.62
N PRO A 582 49.48 -20.43 1.29
CA PRO A 582 48.13 -20.69 0.82
C PRO A 582 47.54 -21.91 1.54
N GLN A 583 46.35 -21.73 2.07
CA GLN A 583 45.62 -22.76 2.82
C GLN A 583 44.10 -22.65 2.60
N PRO A 584 43.36 -23.74 2.73
CA PRO A 584 41.92 -23.67 2.61
C PRO A 584 41.31 -22.72 3.68
N LYS A 585 40.35 -21.90 3.26
CA LYS A 585 39.53 -21.08 4.13
C LYS A 585 38.66 -21.99 5.00
N ALA A 586 38.53 -21.73 6.28
CA ALA A 586 37.66 -22.54 7.12
C ALA A 586 36.19 -22.40 6.67
N LEU A 587 35.42 -23.50 6.78
CA LEU A 587 34.01 -23.50 6.36
C LEU A 587 33.21 -22.38 7.02
N ASP A 588 33.44 -22.10 8.30
CA ASP A 588 32.74 -21.05 9.04
C ASP A 588 33.03 -19.65 8.52
N GLU A 589 34.24 -19.42 7.97
CA GLU A 589 34.61 -18.13 7.36
C GLU A 589 33.88 -17.86 6.03
N ILE A 590 33.53 -18.93 5.32
CA ILE A 590 32.99 -18.87 3.95
C ILE A 590 31.67 -19.64 3.79
N ARG A 591 30.98 -19.93 4.91
CA ARG A 591 29.76 -20.78 4.92
C ARG A 591 28.74 -20.33 3.89
N GLY A 592 28.51 -19.02 3.73
CA GLY A 592 27.57 -18.49 2.74
C GLY A 592 27.96 -18.85 1.29
N LEU A 593 29.24 -18.71 0.93
CA LEU A 593 29.75 -19.05 -0.39
C LEU A 593 29.61 -20.54 -0.66
N VAL A 594 30.05 -21.37 0.28
CA VAL A 594 29.99 -22.83 0.16
C VAL A 594 28.54 -23.32 0.10
N THR A 595 27.62 -22.71 0.87
CA THR A 595 26.18 -23.01 0.82
C THR A 595 25.61 -22.71 -0.57
N SER A 596 25.95 -21.57 -1.17
CA SER A 596 25.52 -21.22 -2.53
C SER A 596 26.02 -22.23 -3.59
N ASP A 597 27.28 -22.62 -3.51
CA ASP A 597 27.84 -23.61 -4.43
C ASP A 597 27.21 -25.00 -4.22
N TYR A 598 26.91 -25.36 -2.98
CA TYR A 598 26.21 -26.60 -2.65
C TYR A 598 24.76 -26.60 -3.15
N GLN A 599 24.06 -25.46 -3.08
CA GLN A 599 22.74 -25.29 -3.70
C GLN A 599 22.80 -25.53 -5.21
N ASN A 600 23.77 -24.97 -5.89
CA ASN A 600 23.98 -25.17 -7.33
C ASN A 600 24.21 -26.64 -7.68
N GLN A 601 24.99 -27.36 -6.86
CA GLN A 601 25.19 -28.80 -7.06
C GLN A 601 23.90 -29.59 -6.84
N LEU A 602 23.18 -29.36 -5.73
CA LEU A 602 21.91 -30.00 -5.42
C LEU A 602 20.89 -29.79 -6.55
N GLU A 603 20.82 -28.56 -7.08
CA GLU A 603 19.90 -28.24 -8.17
C GLU A 603 20.27 -28.99 -9.45
N LYS A 604 21.56 -29.04 -9.80
CA LYS A 604 22.05 -29.78 -10.97
C LYS A 604 21.72 -31.29 -10.86
N GLU A 605 22.05 -31.91 -9.74
CA GLU A 605 21.77 -33.33 -9.48
C GLU A 605 20.27 -33.63 -9.53
N TRP A 606 19.46 -32.75 -8.94
CA TRP A 606 18.02 -32.89 -8.95
C TRP A 606 17.45 -32.74 -10.37
N LEU A 607 17.90 -31.77 -11.17
CA LEU A 607 17.47 -31.62 -12.56
C LEU A 607 17.82 -32.84 -13.42
N GLU A 608 18.99 -33.43 -13.23
CA GLU A 608 19.36 -34.69 -13.92
C GLU A 608 18.42 -35.86 -13.52
N ALA A 609 18.07 -35.94 -12.25
CA ALA A 609 17.10 -36.93 -11.78
C ALA A 609 15.70 -36.68 -12.37
N LEU A 610 15.25 -35.41 -12.46
CA LEU A 610 13.97 -35.05 -13.06
C LEU A 610 13.92 -35.36 -14.55
N LYS A 611 14.99 -35.08 -15.32
CA LYS A 611 15.09 -35.42 -16.75
C LYS A 611 14.97 -36.94 -16.99
N LYS A 612 15.53 -37.75 -16.10
CA LYS A 612 15.39 -39.23 -16.15
C LYS A 612 13.96 -39.68 -15.78
N LYS A 613 13.36 -39.05 -14.78
CA LYS A 613 12.02 -39.39 -14.30
C LYS A 613 10.91 -38.98 -15.28
N TYR A 614 11.09 -37.84 -15.93
CA TYR A 614 10.13 -37.24 -16.86
C TYR A 614 10.73 -37.02 -18.25
N PRO A 615 10.66 -38.00 -19.14
CA PRO A 615 11.19 -37.86 -20.50
C PRO A 615 10.50 -36.72 -21.26
N VAL A 616 11.29 -35.81 -21.81
CA VAL A 616 10.81 -34.65 -22.57
C VAL A 616 10.85 -34.94 -24.05
N LYS A 617 9.75 -34.65 -24.75
CA LYS A 617 9.68 -34.70 -26.21
C LYS A 617 9.45 -33.30 -26.75
N ILE A 618 10.37 -32.81 -27.55
CA ILE A 618 10.27 -31.52 -28.26
C ILE A 618 9.72 -31.77 -29.66
N HIS A 619 8.75 -30.98 -30.10
CA HIS A 619 8.18 -30.97 -31.45
C HIS A 619 8.81 -29.80 -32.22
N GLU A 620 9.95 -30.05 -32.84
CA GLU A 620 10.78 -29.08 -33.60
C GLU A 620 9.97 -28.39 -34.72
N ASP A 621 9.08 -29.17 -35.39
CA ASP A 621 8.16 -28.69 -36.43
C ASP A 621 7.14 -27.64 -35.92
N VAL A 622 6.85 -27.66 -34.64
CA VAL A 622 5.97 -26.70 -33.97
C VAL A 622 6.77 -25.50 -33.50
N LEU A 623 7.94 -25.75 -32.90
CA LEU A 623 8.84 -24.70 -32.38
C LEU A 623 9.29 -23.74 -33.49
N SER A 624 9.57 -24.25 -34.68
CA SER A 624 10.01 -23.45 -35.85
C SER A 624 8.94 -22.45 -36.36
N LYS A 625 7.70 -22.50 -35.87
CA LYS A 625 6.63 -21.57 -36.22
C LYS A 625 6.67 -20.27 -35.39
N ILE A 626 7.47 -20.21 -34.34
CA ILE A 626 7.65 -18.98 -33.57
C ILE A 626 8.52 -18.03 -34.41
N LYS A 627 7.97 -16.83 -34.63
CA LYS A 627 8.62 -15.76 -35.40
C LYS A 627 9.12 -14.67 -34.47
#